data_416f412012c3b5c3e9404cb9067b90cd
#
_entry.id   416f412012c3b5c3e9404cb9067b90cd
#
_cell.length_a   1.000
_cell.length_b   1.000
_cell.length_c   1.000
_cell.angle_alpha   90.00
_cell.angle_beta   90.00
_cell.angle_gamma   90.00
#
_symmetry.space_group_name_H-M   'P 1'
#
loop_
_entity.id
_entity.type
_entity.pdbx_description
1 polymer ?
#
loop_
_entity_poly.entity_id
_entity_poly.type
_entity_poly.pdbx_seq_one_letter_code
_entity_poly.pdbx_strand_id
1 'polypeptide(L)'
;RSVGTLAIILAPTRELARQIYQVLERLLTLSLASPDEQAEGVPRRRARWIVPGLLTGGSTKNHEKQRLRKGCPILVSTPGRLLDHLQNTASLDVGKCRWLVLDEADRILELGFEEQLTGIIKALDGRRRLALSTARSALVESGALSSDAPDDQVTDSLGMA
;
A
#
# COMPACT_ATOMS: atom_id res chain seq x y z
N ARG A 1 0.45 -7.95 -13.59
CA ARG A 1 0.36 -8.33 -12.16
C ARG A 1 0.24 -7.05 -11.35
N SER A 2 -0.74 -6.97 -10.42
CA SER A 2 -0.84 -5.80 -9.54
C SER A 2 0.36 -5.80 -8.59
N VAL A 3 0.94 -4.64 -8.37
CA VAL A 3 2.11 -4.49 -7.48
C VAL A 3 1.71 -4.70 -6.00
N GLY A 4 0.42 -4.64 -5.69
CA GLY A 4 -0.09 -4.62 -4.32
C GLY A 4 0.08 -3.25 -3.66
N THR A 5 -0.10 -3.20 -2.35
CA THR A 5 0.08 -1.98 -1.55
C THR A 5 1.49 -1.95 -0.95
N LEU A 6 2.24 -0.89 -1.27
CA LEU A 6 3.62 -0.69 -0.83
C LEU A 6 3.72 0.26 0.37
N ALA A 7 2.81 1.24 0.43
CA ALA A 7 2.76 2.22 1.49
C ALA A 7 1.32 2.44 1.99
N ILE A 8 1.16 2.57 3.29
CA ILE A 8 -0.10 2.88 3.96
C ILE A 8 0.10 4.14 4.79
N ILE A 9 -0.83 5.09 4.65
CA ILE A 9 -0.88 6.31 5.46
C ILE A 9 -2.17 6.28 6.27
N LEU A 10 -2.05 6.34 7.58
CA LEU A 10 -3.18 6.40 8.51
C LEU A 10 -3.38 7.82 9.02
N ALA A 11 -4.61 8.28 8.98
CA ALA A 11 -5.03 9.55 9.53
C ALA A 11 -6.17 9.34 10.54
N PRO A 12 -6.25 10.15 11.62
CA PRO A 12 -7.25 10.00 12.67
C PRO A 12 -8.67 10.25 12.19
N THR A 13 -8.85 11.09 11.17
CA THR A 13 -10.17 11.50 10.67
C THR A 13 -10.32 11.27 9.17
N ARG A 14 -11.58 11.15 8.72
CA ARG A 14 -11.90 11.01 7.29
C ARG A 14 -11.50 12.25 6.50
N GLU A 15 -11.65 13.43 7.10
CA GLU A 15 -11.34 14.73 6.52
C GLU A 15 -9.83 14.83 6.22
N LEU A 16 -8.99 14.52 7.22
CA LEU A 16 -7.54 14.54 7.04
C LEU A 16 -7.09 13.49 6.03
N ALA A 17 -7.64 12.27 6.07
CA ALA A 17 -7.35 11.25 5.07
C ALA A 17 -7.68 11.72 3.63
N ARG A 18 -8.79 12.44 3.44
CA ARG A 18 -9.13 13.02 2.15
C ARG A 18 -8.18 14.10 1.71
N GLN A 19 -7.74 14.97 2.63
CA GLN A 19 -6.76 16.03 2.34
C GLN A 19 -5.43 15.42 1.89
N ILE A 20 -4.92 14.44 2.63
CA ILE A 20 -3.70 13.70 2.26
C ILE A 20 -3.85 13.06 0.87
N TYR A 21 -4.98 12.40 0.63
CA TYR A 21 -5.26 11.77 -0.66
C TYR A 21 -5.27 12.77 -1.81
N GLN A 22 -5.89 13.94 -1.64
CA GLN A 22 -5.92 15.00 -2.65
C GLN A 22 -4.52 15.55 -2.96
N VAL A 23 -3.68 15.73 -1.93
CA VAL A 23 -2.29 16.14 -2.12
C VAL A 23 -1.51 15.09 -2.91
N LEU A 24 -1.66 13.81 -2.55
CA LEU A 24 -1.04 12.71 -3.28
C LEU A 24 -1.50 12.64 -4.74
N GLU A 25 -2.80 12.79 -5.01
CA GLU A 25 -3.30 12.83 -6.39
C GLU A 25 -2.65 13.95 -7.20
N ARG A 26 -2.53 15.14 -6.62
CA ARG A 26 -1.84 16.27 -7.27
C ARG A 26 -0.37 15.98 -7.53
N LEU A 27 0.37 15.52 -6.52
CA LEU A 27 1.78 15.17 -6.63
C LEU A 27 2.04 14.10 -7.71
N LEU A 28 1.22 13.06 -7.73
CA LEU A 28 1.35 11.96 -8.69
C LEU A 28 0.89 12.33 -10.12
N THR A 29 0.24 13.49 -10.28
CA THR A 29 -0.14 14.03 -11.58
C THR A 29 0.87 15.06 -12.12
N LEU A 30 1.80 15.53 -11.27
CA LEU A 30 2.84 16.45 -11.72
C LEU A 30 3.72 15.75 -12.76
N SER A 31 3.78 16.33 -13.95
CA SER A 31 4.72 15.91 -14.97
C SER A 31 6.07 16.51 -14.63
N LEU A 32 7.04 15.68 -14.26
CA LEU A 32 8.44 16.06 -14.15
C LEU A 32 9.11 16.00 -15.54
N ALA A 33 8.41 16.42 -16.59
CA ALA A 33 8.98 16.53 -17.92
C ALA A 33 10.07 17.59 -17.90
N SER A 34 11.28 17.25 -18.36
CA SER A 34 12.33 18.22 -18.63
C SER A 34 11.84 19.24 -19.67
N PRO A 35 12.30 20.51 -19.62
CA PRO A 35 11.92 21.55 -20.58
C PRO A 35 12.10 21.13 -22.05
N ASP A 36 13.10 20.30 -22.33
CA ASP A 36 13.42 19.80 -23.68
C ASP A 36 12.41 18.78 -24.23
N GLU A 37 11.68 18.08 -23.38
CA GLU A 37 10.62 17.13 -23.79
C GLU A 37 9.29 17.82 -24.14
N GLN A 38 9.13 19.12 -23.85
CA GLN A 38 7.92 19.88 -24.13
C GLN A 38 7.89 20.46 -25.56
N ALA A 39 8.99 20.39 -26.32
CA ALA A 39 9.13 21.04 -27.63
C ALA A 39 8.38 20.31 -28.77
N GLU A 40 7.87 19.11 -28.60
CA GLU A 40 7.25 18.31 -29.68
C GLU A 40 5.72 18.21 -29.63
N GLY A 41 4.99 19.11 -29.01
CA GLY A 41 3.55 19.33 -29.23
C GLY A 41 2.58 18.16 -29.00
N VAL A 42 3.06 16.99 -28.54
CA VAL A 42 2.24 15.81 -28.25
C VAL A 42 2.12 15.65 -26.74
N PRO A 43 0.92 15.79 -26.14
CA PRO A 43 0.75 15.51 -24.73
C PRO A 43 0.93 14.00 -24.50
N ARG A 44 2.16 13.55 -24.28
CA ARG A 44 2.41 12.20 -23.79
C ARG A 44 1.87 12.10 -22.37
N ARG A 45 0.64 11.64 -22.23
CA ARG A 45 0.11 11.16 -20.93
C ARG A 45 0.99 10.00 -20.50
N ARG A 46 2.01 10.26 -19.68
CA ARG A 46 2.72 9.17 -18.99
C ARG A 46 1.68 8.35 -18.23
N ALA A 47 1.64 7.05 -18.53
CA ALA A 47 0.74 6.15 -17.84
C ALA A 47 1.00 6.25 -16.33
N ARG A 48 0.00 6.66 -15.55
CA ARG A 48 0.08 6.71 -14.09
C ARG A 48 0.21 5.28 -13.58
N TRP A 49 1.41 4.88 -13.23
CA TRP A 49 1.65 3.57 -12.64
C TRP A 49 1.42 3.57 -11.11
N ILE A 50 1.50 4.73 -10.46
CA ILE A 50 1.15 4.90 -9.05
C ILE A 50 -0.24 5.53 -8.96
N VAL A 51 -1.21 4.76 -8.49
CA VAL A 51 -2.58 5.21 -8.26
C VAL A 51 -2.87 5.11 -6.76
N PRO A 52 -3.07 6.24 -6.06
CA PRO A 52 -3.40 6.20 -4.64
C PRO A 52 -4.83 5.69 -4.44
N GLY A 53 -5.04 5.00 -3.32
CA GLY A 53 -6.35 4.55 -2.85
C GLY A 53 -6.77 5.27 -1.58
N LEU A 54 -8.08 5.52 -1.42
CA LEU A 54 -8.66 6.11 -0.22
C LEU A 54 -9.70 5.16 0.39
N LEU A 55 -9.55 4.84 1.68
CA LEU A 55 -10.46 4.02 2.47
C LEU A 55 -10.90 4.79 3.71
N THR A 56 -12.07 5.44 3.65
CA THR A 56 -12.57 6.28 4.76
C THR A 56 -13.98 5.94 5.23
N GLY A 57 -14.61 4.90 4.65
CA GLY A 57 -15.96 4.50 5.05
C GLY A 57 -17.09 5.42 4.60
N GLY A 58 -16.82 6.45 3.81
CA GLY A 58 -17.84 7.31 3.21
C GLY A 58 -18.37 6.80 1.87
N SER A 59 -17.65 5.89 1.23
CA SER A 59 -18.07 5.16 0.04
C SER A 59 -18.57 3.77 0.42
N THR A 60 -19.35 3.16 -0.47
CA THR A 60 -19.80 1.77 -0.26
C THR A 60 -18.59 0.84 -0.24
N LYS A 61 -18.58 -0.12 0.67
CA LYS A 61 -17.49 -1.12 0.80
C LYS A 61 -17.19 -1.83 -0.52
N ASN A 62 -18.19 -1.99 -1.38
CA ASN A 62 -18.00 -2.62 -2.70
C ASN A 62 -17.17 -1.76 -3.65
N HIS A 63 -17.32 -0.44 -3.65
CA HIS A 63 -16.49 0.47 -4.45
C HIS A 63 -15.02 0.43 -4.00
N GLU A 64 -14.79 0.43 -2.69
CA GLU A 64 -13.44 0.30 -2.14
C GLU A 64 -12.80 -1.05 -2.53
N LYS A 65 -13.55 -2.16 -2.41
CA LYS A 65 -13.10 -3.49 -2.85
C LYS A 65 -12.74 -3.54 -4.34
N GLN A 66 -13.52 -2.88 -5.20
CA GLN A 66 -13.21 -2.80 -6.64
C GLN A 66 -11.91 -2.03 -6.91
N ARG A 67 -11.65 -0.94 -6.18
CA ARG A 67 -10.39 -0.19 -6.28
C ARG A 67 -9.21 -1.06 -5.82
N LEU A 68 -9.35 -1.75 -4.70
CA LEU A 68 -8.31 -2.64 -4.16
C LEU A 68 -7.95 -3.79 -5.13
N ARG A 69 -8.94 -4.33 -5.86
CA ARG A 69 -8.69 -5.35 -6.90
C ARG A 69 -7.82 -4.85 -8.05
N LYS A 70 -7.89 -3.54 -8.38
CA LYS A 70 -7.05 -2.93 -9.42
C LYS A 70 -5.62 -2.68 -8.95
N GLY A 71 -5.37 -2.80 -7.64
CA GLY A 71 -4.10 -2.49 -7.00
C GLY A 71 -4.00 -1.00 -6.64
N CYS A 72 -3.56 -0.73 -5.41
CA CYS A 72 -3.33 0.62 -4.90
C CYS A 72 -1.95 0.63 -4.23
N PRO A 73 -0.89 1.05 -4.93
CA PRO A 73 0.47 1.08 -4.37
C PRO A 73 0.59 1.95 -3.13
N ILE A 74 -0.16 3.05 -3.07
CA ILE A 74 -0.24 3.93 -1.89
C ILE A 74 -1.69 3.96 -1.41
N LEU A 75 -1.91 3.67 -0.13
CA LEU A 75 -3.22 3.60 0.48
C LEU A 75 -3.33 4.61 1.61
N VAL A 76 -4.35 5.47 1.57
CA VAL A 76 -4.68 6.40 2.66
C VAL A 76 -5.95 5.92 3.35
N SER A 77 -5.95 5.83 4.67
CA SER A 77 -7.09 5.27 5.40
C SER A 77 -7.23 5.85 6.80
N THR A 78 -8.40 5.65 7.40
CA THR A 78 -8.58 5.73 8.85
C THR A 78 -8.32 4.35 9.47
N PRO A 79 -7.87 4.27 10.76
CA PRO A 79 -7.49 3.01 11.39
C PRO A 79 -8.58 1.94 11.34
N GLY A 80 -9.78 2.25 11.79
CA GLY A 80 -10.88 1.29 11.82
C GLY A 80 -11.26 0.76 10.44
N ARG A 81 -11.21 1.61 9.38
CA ARG A 81 -11.55 1.18 8.02
C ARG A 81 -10.47 0.29 7.40
N LEU A 82 -9.21 0.60 7.67
CA LEU A 82 -8.12 -0.26 7.22
C LEU A 82 -8.20 -1.64 7.88
N LEU A 83 -8.40 -1.68 9.21
CA LEU A 83 -8.51 -2.94 9.94
C LEU A 83 -9.66 -3.81 9.41
N ASP A 84 -10.84 -3.21 9.15
CA ASP A 84 -11.96 -3.92 8.54
C ASP A 84 -11.60 -4.52 7.17
N HIS A 85 -10.89 -3.79 6.33
CA HIS A 85 -10.43 -4.32 5.04
C HIS A 85 -9.35 -5.40 5.17
N LEU A 86 -8.41 -5.26 6.11
CA LEU A 86 -7.40 -6.29 6.37
C LEU A 86 -8.04 -7.61 6.83
N GLN A 87 -9.12 -7.54 7.60
CA GLN A 87 -9.84 -8.72 8.10
C GLN A 87 -10.80 -9.32 7.07
N ASN A 88 -11.48 -8.49 6.28
CA ASN A 88 -12.67 -8.89 5.51
C ASN A 88 -12.52 -8.73 3.99
N THR A 89 -11.34 -8.37 3.48
CA THR A 89 -11.15 -8.12 2.04
C THR A 89 -9.93 -8.87 1.52
N ALA A 90 -10.16 -10.04 0.92
CA ALA A 90 -9.08 -10.86 0.38
C ALA A 90 -8.31 -10.18 -0.78
N SER A 91 -8.93 -9.23 -1.48
CA SER A 91 -8.28 -8.50 -2.59
C SER A 91 -7.32 -7.40 -2.14
N LEU A 92 -7.22 -7.11 -0.85
CA LEU A 92 -6.22 -6.19 -0.30
C LEU A 92 -4.90 -6.94 -0.13
N ASP A 93 -4.01 -6.75 -1.09
CA ASP A 93 -2.66 -7.32 -1.07
C ASP A 93 -1.69 -6.34 -0.42
N VAL A 94 -1.28 -6.66 0.81
CA VAL A 94 -0.31 -5.90 1.61
C VAL A 94 0.96 -6.69 1.92
N GLY A 95 1.15 -7.85 1.30
CA GLY A 95 2.30 -8.72 1.55
C GLY A 95 3.65 -8.05 1.26
N LYS A 96 3.64 -7.03 0.40
CA LYS A 96 4.82 -6.22 0.04
C LYS A 96 4.82 -4.83 0.66
N CYS A 97 3.97 -4.57 1.66
CA CYS A 97 3.91 -3.28 2.33
C CYS A 97 5.20 -3.02 3.11
N ARG A 98 5.85 -1.88 2.80
CA ARG A 98 7.12 -1.46 3.42
C ARG A 98 6.94 -0.29 4.38
N TRP A 99 5.95 0.56 4.11
CA TRP A 99 5.79 1.83 4.79
C TRP A 99 4.41 1.90 5.45
N LEU A 100 4.41 2.07 6.77
CA LEU A 100 3.24 2.45 7.54
C LEU A 100 3.52 3.82 8.15
N VAL A 101 2.82 4.84 7.66
CA VAL A 101 2.94 6.23 8.11
C VAL A 101 1.74 6.56 8.98
N LEU A 102 1.97 7.12 10.14
CA LEU A 102 0.93 7.59 11.06
C LEU A 102 0.97 9.12 11.05
N ASP A 103 -0.03 9.75 10.46
CA ASP A 103 -0.17 11.20 10.51
C ASP A 103 -1.01 11.60 11.71
N GLU A 104 -0.59 12.62 12.46
CA GLU A 104 -1.16 13.00 13.75
C GLU A 104 -1.28 11.78 14.70
N ALA A 105 -0.17 11.08 14.93
CA ALA A 105 -0.14 9.84 15.72
C ALA A 105 -0.66 10.03 17.15
N ASP A 106 -0.37 11.17 17.79
CA ASP A 106 -0.92 11.59 19.07
C ASP A 106 -2.45 11.63 19.05
N ARG A 107 -3.01 12.21 18.02
CA ARG A 107 -4.46 12.30 17.82
C ARG A 107 -5.12 10.93 17.60
N ILE A 108 -4.45 10.05 16.86
CA ILE A 108 -4.92 8.67 16.67
C ILE A 108 -5.04 7.95 18.02
N LEU A 109 -4.05 8.12 18.91
CA LEU A 109 -4.06 7.53 20.25
C LEU A 109 -5.10 8.18 21.17
N GLU A 110 -5.21 9.53 21.18
CA GLU A 110 -6.22 10.26 21.96
C GLU A 110 -7.66 9.83 21.59
N LEU A 111 -7.92 9.51 20.32
CA LEU A 111 -9.23 9.03 19.86
C LEU A 111 -9.49 7.55 20.17
N GLY A 112 -8.58 6.86 20.86
CA GLY A 112 -8.76 5.49 21.29
C GLY A 112 -8.54 4.42 20.21
N PHE A 113 -7.77 4.72 19.15
CA PHE A 113 -7.47 3.77 18.07
C PHE A 113 -6.28 2.84 18.35
N GLU A 114 -5.83 2.72 19.60
CA GLU A 114 -4.68 1.88 19.96
C GLU A 114 -4.88 0.40 19.63
N GLU A 115 -6.06 -0.15 19.94
CA GLU A 115 -6.39 -1.54 19.60
C GLU A 115 -6.41 -1.77 18.10
N GLN A 116 -6.98 -0.83 17.33
CA GLN A 116 -7.02 -0.91 15.87
C GLN A 116 -5.60 -0.83 15.27
N LEU A 117 -4.72 0.03 15.79
CA LEU A 117 -3.32 0.10 15.37
C LEU A 117 -2.59 -1.22 15.65
N THR A 118 -2.76 -1.77 16.84
CA THR A 118 -2.17 -3.07 17.21
C THR A 118 -2.66 -4.18 16.27
N GLY A 119 -3.96 -4.21 15.97
CA GLY A 119 -4.56 -5.16 15.03
C GLY A 119 -4.01 -5.00 13.60
N ILE A 120 -3.83 -3.75 13.13
CA ILE A 120 -3.25 -3.45 11.83
C ILE A 120 -1.81 -3.96 11.74
N ILE A 121 -0.96 -3.63 12.72
CA ILE A 121 0.45 -4.04 12.74
C ILE A 121 0.56 -5.57 12.73
N LYS A 122 -0.20 -6.27 13.57
CA LYS A 122 -0.24 -7.73 13.58
C LYS A 122 -0.68 -8.33 12.24
N ALA A 123 -1.69 -7.75 11.61
CA ALA A 123 -2.19 -8.21 10.31
C ALA A 123 -1.17 -7.99 9.19
N LEU A 124 -0.49 -6.84 9.16
CA LEU A 124 0.56 -6.53 8.18
C LEU A 124 1.76 -7.47 8.33
N ASP A 125 2.23 -7.69 9.57
CA ASP A 125 3.34 -8.59 9.86
C ASP A 125 3.01 -10.04 9.48
N GLY A 126 1.83 -10.53 9.82
CA GLY A 126 1.37 -11.87 9.44
C GLY A 126 1.29 -12.05 7.92
N ARG A 127 0.78 -11.07 7.18
CA ARG A 127 0.71 -11.12 5.71
C ARG A 127 2.08 -11.03 5.05
N ARG A 128 3.00 -10.25 5.61
CA ARG A 128 4.38 -10.18 5.15
C ARG A 128 5.08 -11.53 5.31
N ARG A 129 4.98 -12.15 6.48
CA ARG A 129 5.58 -13.47 6.75
C ARG A 129 5.03 -14.53 5.78
N LEU A 130 3.74 -14.55 5.54
CA LEU A 130 3.12 -15.47 4.59
C LEU A 130 3.63 -15.23 3.16
N ALA A 131 3.73 -13.97 2.72
CA ALA A 131 4.25 -13.62 1.40
C ALA A 131 5.71 -14.07 1.23
N LEU A 132 6.56 -13.86 2.25
CA LEU A 132 7.95 -14.29 2.26
C LEU A 132 8.08 -15.82 2.22
N SER A 133 7.30 -16.55 3.04
CA SER A 133 7.35 -18.01 3.05
C SER A 133 6.91 -18.61 1.70
N THR A 134 5.84 -18.08 1.10
CA THR A 134 5.36 -18.50 -0.22
C THR A 134 6.41 -18.24 -1.30
N ALA A 135 7.03 -17.06 -1.27
CA ALA A 135 8.07 -16.71 -2.23
C ALA A 135 9.32 -17.59 -2.06
N ARG A 136 9.73 -17.86 -0.82
CA ARG A 136 10.83 -18.76 -0.52
C ARG A 136 10.59 -20.15 -1.10
N SER A 137 9.41 -20.74 -0.86
CA SER A 137 9.06 -22.05 -1.42
C SER A 137 9.17 -22.07 -2.95
N ALA A 138 8.63 -21.05 -3.62
CA ALA A 138 8.70 -20.94 -5.08
C ALA A 138 10.13 -20.79 -5.61
N LEU A 139 11.01 -20.04 -4.92
CA LEU A 139 12.40 -19.86 -5.29
C LEU A 139 13.22 -21.16 -5.10
N VAL A 140 12.94 -21.91 -4.03
CA VAL A 140 13.57 -23.22 -3.79
C VAL A 140 13.11 -24.24 -4.84
N GLU A 141 11.79 -24.32 -5.13
CA GLU A 141 11.25 -25.21 -6.15
C GLU A 141 11.80 -24.92 -7.56
N SER A 142 12.05 -23.64 -7.87
CA SER A 142 12.65 -23.25 -9.16
C SER A 142 14.17 -23.46 -9.23
N GLY A 143 14.81 -23.85 -8.12
CA GLY A 143 16.26 -23.98 -8.02
C GLY A 143 17.02 -22.63 -7.96
N ALA A 144 16.30 -21.53 -7.85
CA ALA A 144 16.92 -20.19 -7.77
C ALA A 144 17.49 -19.87 -6.38
N LEU A 145 17.10 -20.62 -5.35
CA LEU A 145 17.57 -20.45 -3.99
C LEU A 145 17.78 -21.80 -3.30
N SER A 146 18.79 -21.88 -2.43
CA SER A 146 18.99 -23.06 -1.56
C SER A 146 17.92 -23.10 -0.45
N SER A 147 17.55 -24.32 0.01
CA SER A 147 16.63 -24.50 1.14
C SER A 147 17.12 -23.82 2.42
N ASP A 148 18.42 -23.68 2.59
CA ASP A 148 19.08 -23.14 3.78
C ASP A 148 19.46 -21.66 3.63
N ALA A 149 19.04 -21.02 2.54
CA ALA A 149 19.32 -19.61 2.29
C ALA A 149 18.66 -18.71 3.36
N PRO A 150 19.36 -17.68 3.88
CA PRO A 150 18.81 -16.77 4.88
C PRO A 150 17.73 -15.87 4.27
N ASP A 151 16.85 -15.32 5.13
CA ASP A 151 15.67 -14.55 4.71
C ASP A 151 16.01 -13.24 3.98
N ASP A 152 17.20 -12.66 4.21
CA ASP A 152 17.68 -11.48 3.47
C ASP A 152 17.85 -11.77 1.97
N GLN A 153 18.35 -12.93 1.60
CA GLN A 153 18.45 -13.33 0.19
C GLN A 153 17.07 -13.50 -0.47
N VAL A 154 16.07 -13.93 0.28
CA VAL A 154 14.69 -14.00 -0.21
C VAL A 154 14.15 -12.60 -0.46
N THR A 155 14.37 -11.67 0.49
CA THR A 155 13.91 -10.27 0.36
C THR A 155 14.58 -9.56 -0.81
N ASP A 156 15.88 -9.75 -1.02
CA ASP A 156 16.64 -9.21 -2.15
C ASP A 156 16.12 -9.72 -3.50
N SER A 157 15.89 -11.03 -3.59
CA SER A 157 15.35 -11.67 -4.81
C SER A 157 13.95 -11.17 -5.17
N LEU A 158 13.19 -10.68 -4.18
CA LEU A 158 11.86 -10.08 -4.37
C LEU A 158 11.90 -8.56 -4.61
N GLY A 159 13.09 -7.94 -4.57
CA GLY A 159 13.25 -6.50 -4.57
C GLY A 159 12.59 -5.85 -3.35
N MET A 160 12.64 -6.52 -2.20
CA MET A 160 12.03 -6.10 -0.93
C MET A 160 13.09 -5.66 0.10
N ALA A 161 14.34 -5.57 -0.32
CA ALA A 161 15.43 -5.04 0.50
C ALA A 161 15.34 -3.54 0.69
#